data_3de0281b109e2b7b30ea8cdad55e2084
#
_entry.id   3de0281b109e2b7b30ea8cdad55e2084
#
_cell.length_a   1.000
_cell.length_b   1.000
_cell.length_c   1.000
_cell.angle_alpha   90.00
_cell.angle_beta   90.00
_cell.angle_gamma   90.00
#
_symmetry.space_group_name_H-M   'P 1'
#
loop_
_entity.id
_entity.type
_entity.pdbx_description
1 polymer ?
#
loop_
_entity_poly.entity_id
_entity_poly.type
_entity_poly.pdbx_seq_one_letter_code
_entity_poly.pdbx_strand_id
1 'polypeptide(L)'
;LLKWMRDYNSNKNKDEQVYFYGMDIQYVKNINQKIRDFVLKKKIPINEELLNTLDKCVNKKIDYGKKSNWEEIQTPKLNEIENVLIEYQKNSKNENNTEFNSAIRALNYLKKYTYYVQNNYSQDRDLKMFENVQRIIENKSKNGKAFIWAHNEHINNKGFGNYNNRNIYNLGRHLKENYQNDYYSVGFDFGTGTLGGYIFTENKSNEWKTYKLDKPFSKTYAETLNQAKDDVYFIDMSIALKSKVASFLKKKTNQIILGGPGYNPNRNNL
;
A
#
# COMPACT_ATOMS: atom_id res chain seq x y z
N LEU A 1 -4.60 16.54 4.43
CA LEU A 1 -5.64 15.53 4.42
C LEU A 1 -6.13 15.20 5.83
N LEU A 2 -5.31 14.66 6.75
CA LEU A 2 -5.75 14.24 8.10
C LEU A 2 -6.38 15.37 8.92
N LYS A 3 -5.83 16.61 8.82
CA LYS A 3 -6.42 17.78 9.45
C LYS A 3 -7.81 18.04 8.88
N TRP A 4 -7.96 18.03 7.55
CA TRP A 4 -9.24 18.20 6.89
C TRP A 4 -10.26 17.12 7.32
N MET A 5 -9.84 15.84 7.36
CA MET A 5 -10.72 14.75 7.81
C MET A 5 -11.21 14.96 9.25
N ARG A 6 -10.32 15.40 10.16
CA ARG A 6 -10.69 15.72 11.53
C ARG A 6 -11.73 16.85 11.57
N ASP A 7 -11.44 17.92 10.83
CA ASP A 7 -12.31 19.10 10.80
C ASP A 7 -13.68 18.77 10.15
N TYR A 8 -13.69 17.96 9.10
CA TYR A 8 -14.90 17.42 8.47
C TYR A 8 -15.73 16.57 9.46
N ASN A 9 -15.06 15.68 10.19
CA ASN A 9 -15.71 14.74 11.10
C ASN A 9 -16.26 15.42 12.38
N SER A 10 -15.77 16.60 12.75
CA SER A 10 -16.10 17.26 14.04
C SER A 10 -17.61 17.53 14.20
N ASN A 11 -18.32 17.76 13.10
CA ASN A 11 -19.75 18.06 13.08
C ASN A 11 -20.58 16.95 12.40
N LYS A 12 -20.05 15.72 12.32
CA LYS A 12 -20.70 14.60 11.63
C LYS A 12 -21.06 13.48 12.58
N ASN A 13 -22.23 12.89 12.39
CA ASN A 13 -22.58 11.65 13.04
C ASN A 13 -21.60 10.54 12.65
N LYS A 14 -21.43 9.53 13.50
CA LYS A 14 -20.50 8.41 13.23
C LYS A 14 -20.68 7.78 11.86
N ASP A 15 -21.89 7.80 11.34
CA ASP A 15 -22.27 7.19 10.07
C ASP A 15 -21.87 8.01 8.85
N GLU A 16 -21.62 9.29 9.04
CA GLU A 16 -21.24 10.25 8.01
C GLU A 16 -19.73 10.56 8.05
N GLN A 17 -19.04 10.07 9.08
CA GLN A 17 -17.61 10.31 9.26
C GLN A 17 -16.78 9.55 8.24
N VAL A 18 -15.69 10.18 7.81
CA VAL A 18 -14.65 9.55 6.99
C VAL A 18 -13.52 9.04 7.88
N TYR A 19 -13.00 7.86 7.55
CA TYR A 19 -11.96 7.19 8.32
C TYR A 19 -10.73 6.93 7.46
N PHE A 20 -9.57 7.01 8.08
CA PHE A 20 -8.30 6.71 7.43
C PHE A 20 -7.75 5.38 7.91
N TYR A 21 -7.42 4.50 6.97
CA TYR A 21 -6.87 3.18 7.24
C TYR A 21 -5.58 2.95 6.47
N GLY A 22 -4.58 2.36 7.11
CA GLY A 22 -3.42 1.84 6.42
C GLY A 22 -3.75 0.52 5.72
N MET A 23 -3.31 0.38 4.48
CA MET A 23 -3.48 -0.85 3.71
C MET A 23 -2.16 -1.59 3.43
N ASP A 24 -1.04 -0.89 3.45
CA ASP A 24 0.28 -1.44 3.14
C ASP A 24 0.83 -2.32 4.27
N ILE A 25 1.78 -3.20 3.95
CA ILE A 25 2.38 -4.16 4.89
C ILE A 25 3.88 -3.94 5.12
N GLN A 26 4.46 -2.88 4.62
CA GLN A 26 5.91 -2.63 4.69
C GLN A 26 6.40 -2.10 6.03
N TYR A 27 5.53 -1.62 6.89
CA TYR A 27 5.92 -0.93 8.11
C TYR A 27 5.27 -1.53 9.35
N VAL A 28 6.08 -2.14 10.20
CA VAL A 28 5.64 -2.90 11.39
C VAL A 28 6.10 -2.33 12.73
N LYS A 29 6.58 -1.08 12.74
CA LYS A 29 7.06 -0.46 13.98
C LYS A 29 5.97 -0.48 15.07
N ASN A 30 6.35 -0.91 16.28
CA ASN A 30 5.51 -0.97 17.48
C ASN A 30 4.32 -1.98 17.42
N ILE A 31 4.24 -2.83 16.40
CA ILE A 31 3.21 -3.87 16.31
C ILE A 31 3.39 -4.91 17.42
N ASN A 32 4.64 -5.34 17.68
CA ASN A 32 4.99 -6.23 18.77
C ASN A 32 4.56 -5.69 20.11
N GLN A 33 4.88 -4.41 20.39
CA GLN A 33 4.54 -3.77 21.67
C GLN A 33 3.04 -3.78 21.92
N LYS A 34 2.25 -3.49 20.91
CA LYS A 34 0.78 -3.50 21.02
C LYS A 34 0.23 -4.84 21.46
N ILE A 35 0.82 -5.94 20.98
CA ILE A 35 0.41 -7.30 21.35
C ILE A 35 0.89 -7.61 22.76
N ARG A 36 2.16 -7.28 23.08
CA ARG A 36 2.75 -7.47 24.43
C ARG A 36 1.97 -6.72 25.50
N ASP A 37 1.62 -5.45 25.26
CA ASP A 37 0.86 -4.63 26.22
C ASP A 37 -0.49 -5.27 26.52
N PHE A 38 -1.18 -5.81 25.51
CA PHE A 38 -2.43 -6.52 25.71
C PHE A 38 -2.23 -7.78 26.56
N VAL A 39 -1.24 -8.61 26.22
CA VAL A 39 -0.90 -9.84 26.96
C VAL A 39 -0.59 -9.54 28.43
N LEU A 40 0.27 -8.55 28.68
CA LEU A 40 0.67 -8.16 30.05
C LEU A 40 -0.49 -7.56 30.82
N LYS A 41 -1.24 -6.63 30.23
CA LYS A 41 -2.40 -6.00 30.86
C LYS A 41 -3.44 -7.03 31.31
N LYS A 42 -3.65 -8.05 30.49
CA LYS A 42 -4.66 -9.09 30.70
C LYS A 42 -4.11 -10.32 31.44
N LYS A 43 -2.81 -10.31 31.78
CA LYS A 43 -2.12 -11.43 32.43
C LYS A 43 -2.32 -12.77 31.69
N ILE A 44 -2.28 -12.72 30.37
CA ILE A 44 -2.46 -13.90 29.53
C ILE A 44 -1.20 -14.77 29.64
N PRO A 45 -1.32 -16.10 29.89
CA PRO A 45 -0.19 -16.97 30.16
C PRO A 45 0.56 -17.34 28.85
N ILE A 46 1.30 -16.42 28.31
CA ILE A 46 2.22 -16.63 27.18
C ILE A 46 3.64 -16.48 27.71
N ASN A 47 4.50 -17.49 27.46
CA ASN A 47 5.86 -17.43 27.92
C ASN A 47 6.69 -16.39 27.13
N GLU A 48 7.77 -15.91 27.76
CA GLU A 48 8.59 -14.83 27.20
C GLU A 48 9.34 -15.28 25.93
N GLU A 49 9.70 -16.56 25.81
CA GLU A 49 10.35 -17.10 24.61
C GLU A 49 9.43 -16.98 23.39
N LEU A 50 8.14 -17.27 23.58
CA LEU A 50 7.14 -17.15 22.53
C LEU A 50 6.87 -15.69 22.19
N LEU A 51 6.76 -14.81 23.19
CA LEU A 51 6.61 -13.36 22.98
C LEU A 51 7.81 -12.73 22.24
N ASN A 52 9.02 -13.24 22.45
CA ASN A 52 10.22 -12.78 21.72
C ASN A 52 10.15 -13.06 20.22
N THR A 53 9.25 -13.94 19.77
CA THR A 53 8.96 -14.13 18.33
C THR A 53 8.40 -12.86 17.70
N LEU A 54 7.57 -12.11 18.43
CA LEU A 54 7.01 -10.84 17.94
C LEU A 54 8.13 -9.84 17.63
N ASP A 55 9.13 -9.73 18.53
CA ASP A 55 10.26 -8.82 18.36
C ASP A 55 11.16 -9.25 17.21
N LYS A 56 11.42 -10.56 17.09
CA LYS A 56 12.17 -11.11 15.96
C LYS A 56 11.49 -10.78 14.63
N CYS A 57 10.17 -10.93 14.55
CA CYS A 57 9.42 -10.66 13.32
C CYS A 57 9.43 -9.16 12.97
N VAL A 58 9.25 -8.26 13.93
CA VAL A 58 9.30 -6.81 13.69
C VAL A 58 10.68 -6.34 13.26
N ASN A 59 11.73 -6.91 13.82
CA ASN A 59 13.13 -6.52 13.55
C ASN A 59 13.72 -7.18 12.30
N LYS A 60 13.03 -8.15 11.69
CA LYS A 60 13.52 -8.79 10.47
C LYS A 60 13.53 -7.80 9.32
N LYS A 61 14.71 -7.58 8.75
CA LYS A 61 14.87 -6.80 7.53
C LYS A 61 14.61 -7.68 6.30
N ILE A 62 14.08 -7.07 5.26
CA ILE A 62 13.93 -7.72 3.96
C ILE A 62 15.32 -8.01 3.41
N ASP A 63 15.57 -9.27 3.08
CA ASP A 63 16.85 -9.74 2.55
C ASP A 63 16.66 -10.04 1.05
N TYR A 64 16.81 -9.01 0.23
CA TYR A 64 16.57 -9.09 -1.20
C TYR A 64 17.44 -10.17 -1.86
N GLY A 65 16.77 -11.11 -2.55
CA GLY A 65 17.44 -12.16 -3.35
C GLY A 65 17.89 -13.39 -2.58
N LYS A 66 17.67 -13.48 -1.28
CA LYS A 66 18.00 -14.67 -0.50
C LYS A 66 16.75 -15.47 -0.16
N LYS A 67 16.73 -16.75 -0.53
CA LYS A 67 15.76 -17.70 0.00
C LYS A 67 16.02 -17.93 1.49
N SER A 68 14.99 -17.89 2.29
CA SER A 68 15.05 -18.21 3.71
C SER A 68 13.83 -19.06 4.07
N ASN A 69 13.91 -19.80 5.18
CA ASN A 69 12.77 -20.50 5.78
C ASN A 69 12.15 -19.71 6.94
N TRP A 70 12.29 -18.40 6.89
CA TRP A 70 11.87 -17.51 7.98
C TRP A 70 10.38 -17.65 8.32
N GLU A 71 9.52 -17.64 7.32
CA GLU A 71 8.08 -17.80 7.48
C GLU A 71 7.74 -19.16 8.11
N GLU A 72 8.34 -20.22 7.59
CA GLU A 72 8.14 -21.60 8.07
C GLU A 72 8.48 -21.75 9.56
N ILE A 73 9.49 -21.01 10.04
CA ILE A 73 9.90 -21.02 11.44
C ILE A 73 9.01 -20.14 12.32
N GLN A 74 8.61 -18.95 11.84
CA GLN A 74 7.93 -17.98 12.70
C GLN A 74 6.41 -18.14 12.68
N THR A 75 5.82 -18.54 11.57
CA THR A 75 4.35 -18.66 11.45
C THR A 75 3.74 -19.63 12.46
N PRO A 76 4.28 -20.82 12.73
CA PRO A 76 3.75 -21.70 13.76
C PRO A 76 3.72 -21.04 15.16
N LYS A 77 4.78 -20.29 15.51
CA LYS A 77 4.87 -19.59 16.80
C LYS A 77 3.87 -18.44 16.89
N LEU A 78 3.68 -17.69 15.80
CA LEU A 78 2.64 -16.65 15.73
C LEU A 78 1.23 -17.23 15.79
N ASN A 79 1.01 -18.42 15.24
CA ASN A 79 -0.26 -19.15 15.35
C ASN A 79 -0.52 -19.63 16.79
N GLU A 80 0.52 -20.08 17.49
CA GLU A 80 0.42 -20.45 18.90
C GLU A 80 0.00 -19.26 19.77
N ILE A 81 0.62 -18.08 19.57
CA ILE A 81 0.18 -16.84 20.23
C ILE A 81 -1.29 -16.55 19.93
N GLU A 82 -1.71 -16.67 18.66
CA GLU A 82 -3.11 -16.42 18.26
C GLU A 82 -4.08 -17.37 18.98
N ASN A 83 -3.75 -18.65 19.04
CA ASN A 83 -4.59 -19.65 19.69
C ASN A 83 -4.78 -19.34 21.18
N VAL A 84 -3.71 -18.97 21.89
CA VAL A 84 -3.80 -18.57 23.30
C VAL A 84 -4.65 -17.31 23.47
N LEU A 85 -4.52 -16.32 22.58
CA LEU A 85 -5.37 -15.11 22.63
C LEU A 85 -6.85 -15.41 22.37
N ILE A 86 -7.15 -16.31 21.43
CA ILE A 86 -8.51 -16.73 21.10
C ILE A 86 -9.13 -17.51 22.27
N GLU A 87 -8.37 -18.40 22.87
CA GLU A 87 -8.83 -19.17 24.03
C GLU A 87 -9.11 -18.26 25.24
N TYR A 88 -8.20 -17.33 25.52
CA TYR A 88 -8.43 -16.31 26.53
C TYR A 88 -9.75 -15.57 26.29
N GLN A 89 -10.02 -15.13 25.08
CA GLN A 89 -11.24 -14.39 24.74
C GLN A 89 -12.51 -15.23 24.91
N LYS A 90 -12.46 -16.52 24.58
CA LYS A 90 -13.60 -17.44 24.77
C LYS A 90 -13.96 -17.61 26.25
N ASN A 91 -12.96 -17.58 27.11
CA ASN A 91 -13.11 -17.76 28.54
C ASN A 91 -13.46 -16.46 29.32
N SER A 92 -13.31 -15.32 28.65
CA SER A 92 -13.53 -13.98 29.25
C SER A 92 -14.99 -13.56 29.09
N LYS A 93 -15.77 -13.68 30.17
CA LYS A 93 -17.25 -13.50 30.20
C LYS A 93 -17.70 -12.04 30.11
N ASN A 94 -17.16 -11.07 29.64
CA ASN A 94 -17.70 -9.68 29.55
C ASN A 94 -16.66 -8.60 29.17
N GLU A 95 -15.62 -8.93 28.47
CA GLU A 95 -14.64 -7.89 28.13
C GLU A 95 -14.94 -7.20 26.79
N ASN A 96 -14.71 -5.89 26.81
CA ASN A 96 -14.73 -5.06 25.62
C ASN A 96 -13.82 -5.66 24.55
N ASN A 97 -14.42 -6.22 23.51
CA ASN A 97 -13.72 -6.88 22.41
C ASN A 97 -12.77 -5.96 21.62
N THR A 98 -12.75 -4.66 21.91
CA THR A 98 -11.96 -3.68 21.14
C THR A 98 -10.46 -3.88 21.33
N GLU A 99 -9.97 -4.11 22.55
CA GLU A 99 -8.54 -4.34 22.81
C GLU A 99 -8.09 -5.68 22.23
N PHE A 100 -8.87 -6.74 22.46
CA PHE A 100 -8.64 -8.05 21.86
C PHE A 100 -8.60 -7.97 20.32
N ASN A 101 -9.61 -7.39 19.70
CA ASN A 101 -9.66 -7.21 18.25
C ASN A 101 -8.48 -6.38 17.72
N SER A 102 -7.98 -5.45 18.52
CA SER A 102 -6.79 -4.66 18.19
C SER A 102 -5.50 -5.50 18.23
N ALA A 103 -5.37 -6.37 19.23
CA ALA A 103 -4.22 -7.28 19.36
C ALA A 103 -4.23 -8.34 18.25
N ILE A 104 -5.38 -8.96 17.97
CA ILE A 104 -5.54 -9.94 16.88
C ILE A 104 -5.25 -9.30 15.51
N ARG A 105 -5.73 -8.09 15.26
CA ARG A 105 -5.39 -7.36 14.01
C ARG A 105 -3.90 -7.09 13.90
N ALA A 106 -3.25 -6.70 14.99
CA ALA A 106 -1.81 -6.49 15.02
C ALA A 106 -1.05 -7.79 14.72
N LEU A 107 -1.46 -8.91 15.31
CA LEU A 107 -0.86 -10.22 15.08
C LEU A 107 -1.05 -10.70 13.63
N ASN A 108 -2.26 -10.56 13.08
CA ASN A 108 -2.54 -10.90 11.68
C ASN A 108 -1.75 -10.05 10.70
N TYR A 109 -1.55 -8.76 11.03
CA TYR A 109 -0.67 -7.89 10.25
C TYR A 109 0.78 -8.39 10.31
N LEU A 110 1.27 -8.77 11.48
CA LEU A 110 2.63 -9.29 11.64
C LEU A 110 2.85 -10.61 10.89
N LYS A 111 1.86 -11.51 10.85
CA LYS A 111 1.88 -12.72 10.03
C LYS A 111 2.02 -12.40 8.54
N LYS A 112 1.23 -11.46 8.03
CA LYS A 112 1.32 -10.99 6.63
C LYS A 112 2.69 -10.38 6.32
N TYR A 113 3.24 -9.61 7.25
CA TYR A 113 4.58 -9.05 7.13
C TYR A 113 5.65 -10.14 7.12
N THR A 114 5.54 -11.15 7.98
CA THR A 114 6.48 -12.29 8.06
C THR A 114 6.53 -13.04 6.74
N TYR A 115 5.36 -13.28 6.11
CA TYR A 115 5.26 -13.83 4.76
C TYR A 115 5.94 -12.92 3.72
N TYR A 116 5.63 -11.63 3.74
CA TYR A 116 6.17 -10.66 2.79
C TYR A 116 7.70 -10.55 2.88
N VAL A 117 8.26 -10.54 4.09
CA VAL A 117 9.71 -10.43 4.32
C VAL A 117 10.47 -11.62 3.71
N GLN A 118 9.88 -12.82 3.75
CA GLN A 118 10.50 -14.01 3.14
C GLN A 118 10.38 -14.00 1.62
N ASN A 119 9.20 -13.69 1.11
CA ASN A 119 8.89 -13.81 -0.32
C ASN A 119 9.27 -12.56 -1.12
N ASN A 120 9.20 -11.40 -0.49
CA ASN A 120 9.67 -10.06 -0.89
C ASN A 120 9.37 -9.65 -2.35
N TYR A 121 8.31 -10.21 -2.94
CA TYR A 121 7.87 -9.84 -4.28
C TYR A 121 6.84 -8.71 -4.24
N SER A 122 6.95 -7.77 -5.18
CA SER A 122 5.99 -6.66 -5.30
C SER A 122 4.55 -7.15 -5.42
N GLN A 123 4.33 -8.24 -6.15
CA GLN A 123 3.00 -8.85 -6.28
C GLN A 123 2.43 -9.35 -4.95
N ASP A 124 3.25 -9.91 -4.07
CA ASP A 124 2.79 -10.41 -2.76
C ASP A 124 2.41 -9.25 -1.85
N ARG A 125 3.16 -8.15 -1.89
CA ARG A 125 2.81 -6.91 -1.20
C ARG A 125 1.46 -6.36 -1.69
N ASP A 126 1.28 -6.29 -2.99
CA ASP A 126 0.07 -5.75 -3.62
C ASP A 126 -1.14 -6.66 -3.37
N LEU A 127 -0.97 -7.98 -3.37
CA LEU A 127 -2.00 -8.91 -2.95
C LEU A 127 -2.41 -8.67 -1.48
N LYS A 128 -1.45 -8.46 -0.57
CA LYS A 128 -1.78 -8.17 0.83
C LYS A 128 -2.42 -6.80 1.02
N MET A 129 -2.04 -5.80 0.23
CA MET A 129 -2.75 -4.52 0.18
C MET A 129 -4.20 -4.71 -0.27
N PHE A 130 -4.44 -5.51 -1.32
CA PHE A 130 -5.78 -5.84 -1.80
C PHE A 130 -6.63 -6.53 -0.72
N GLU A 131 -6.11 -7.57 -0.07
CA GLU A 131 -6.80 -8.26 1.05
C GLU A 131 -7.14 -7.28 2.20
N ASN A 132 -6.25 -6.33 2.49
CA ASN A 132 -6.51 -5.30 3.50
C ASN A 132 -7.62 -4.34 3.07
N VAL A 133 -7.64 -3.93 1.79
CA VAL A 133 -8.70 -3.07 1.23
C VAL A 133 -10.05 -3.79 1.29
N GLN A 134 -10.14 -5.06 0.85
CA GLN A 134 -11.36 -5.85 0.94
C GLN A 134 -11.89 -5.90 2.37
N ARG A 135 -11.03 -6.28 3.32
CA ARG A 135 -11.40 -6.33 4.75
C ARG A 135 -11.86 -4.97 5.30
N ILE A 136 -11.27 -3.87 4.84
CA ILE A 136 -11.70 -2.51 5.24
C ILE A 136 -13.08 -2.21 4.66
N ILE A 137 -13.31 -2.50 3.40
CA ILE A 137 -14.62 -2.29 2.75
C ILE A 137 -15.70 -3.10 3.47
N GLU A 138 -15.48 -4.38 3.67
CA GLU A 138 -16.44 -5.30 4.28
C GLU A 138 -16.80 -4.94 5.74
N ASN A 139 -15.79 -4.54 6.53
CA ASN A 139 -15.98 -4.37 7.97
C ASN A 139 -16.14 -2.91 8.42
N LYS A 140 -15.85 -1.94 7.57
CA LYS A 140 -15.79 -0.53 7.96
C LYS A 140 -16.57 0.40 7.05
N SER A 141 -16.77 0.04 5.78
CA SER A 141 -17.55 0.85 4.87
C SER A 141 -19.03 0.47 4.95
N LYS A 142 -19.91 1.40 5.29
CA LYS A 142 -21.36 1.15 5.36
C LYS A 142 -22.00 0.97 3.99
N ASN A 143 -21.47 1.64 2.99
CA ASN A 143 -22.01 1.65 1.63
C ASN A 143 -21.09 0.97 0.61
N GLY A 144 -20.10 0.21 1.07
CA GLY A 144 -19.13 -0.48 0.22
C GLY A 144 -18.15 0.43 -0.53
N LYS A 145 -18.09 1.74 -0.21
CA LYS A 145 -17.21 2.69 -0.91
C LYS A 145 -15.91 2.91 -0.16
N ALA A 146 -14.81 2.95 -0.91
CA ALA A 146 -13.49 3.30 -0.40
C ALA A 146 -12.75 4.20 -1.41
N PHE A 147 -11.99 5.15 -0.89
CA PHE A 147 -11.02 5.93 -1.66
C PHE A 147 -9.62 5.42 -1.34
N ILE A 148 -8.86 5.04 -2.36
CA ILE A 148 -7.51 4.51 -2.22
C ILE A 148 -6.51 5.55 -2.71
N TRP A 149 -5.55 5.91 -1.86
CA TRP A 149 -4.44 6.78 -2.23
C TRP A 149 -3.17 5.94 -2.35
N ALA A 150 -2.71 5.76 -3.56
CA ALA A 150 -1.50 4.99 -3.87
C ALA A 150 -0.83 5.53 -5.14
N HIS A 151 0.40 5.10 -5.38
CA HIS A 151 1.13 5.43 -6.61
C HIS A 151 0.44 4.83 -7.84
N ASN A 152 0.60 5.46 -9.01
CA ASN A 152 0.02 4.99 -10.28
C ASN A 152 0.32 3.51 -10.56
N GLU A 153 1.52 3.04 -10.27
CA GLU A 153 1.91 1.64 -10.48
C GLU A 153 1.06 0.66 -9.68
N HIS A 154 0.62 1.06 -8.48
CA HIS A 154 -0.23 0.21 -7.64
C HIS A 154 -1.70 0.23 -8.06
N ILE A 155 -2.19 1.31 -8.67
CA ILE A 155 -3.62 1.47 -9.00
C ILE A 155 -3.96 1.19 -10.46
N ASN A 156 -2.99 0.94 -11.34
CA ASN A 156 -3.28 0.67 -12.75
C ASN A 156 -3.99 -0.68 -12.93
N ASN A 157 -4.88 -0.75 -13.93
CA ASN A 157 -5.74 -1.91 -14.17
C ASN A 157 -5.04 -3.12 -14.81
N LYS A 158 -3.80 -2.98 -15.27
CA LYS A 158 -3.08 -4.02 -16.02
C LYS A 158 -2.04 -4.77 -15.22
N GLY A 159 -1.74 -4.30 -14.01
CA GLY A 159 -0.66 -4.85 -13.19
C GLY A 159 0.72 -4.27 -13.57
N PHE A 160 1.77 -4.87 -13.05
CA PHE A 160 3.16 -4.49 -13.34
C PHE A 160 3.65 -4.99 -14.72
N GLY A 161 2.80 -5.68 -15.48
CA GLY A 161 3.16 -6.27 -16.76
C GLY A 161 3.70 -7.70 -16.68
N ASN A 162 4.32 -8.16 -17.76
CA ASN A 162 4.91 -9.50 -17.86
C ASN A 162 6.38 -9.45 -17.47
N TYR A 163 6.76 -10.23 -16.47
CA TYR A 163 8.15 -10.46 -16.14
C TYR A 163 8.42 -11.97 -16.13
N ASN A 164 9.41 -12.42 -16.88
CA ASN A 164 9.73 -13.85 -17.04
C ASN A 164 8.49 -14.72 -17.37
N ASN A 165 7.69 -14.29 -18.36
CA ASN A 165 6.45 -14.96 -18.80
C ASN A 165 5.36 -15.09 -17.72
N ARG A 166 5.42 -14.33 -16.65
CA ARG A 166 4.39 -14.26 -15.61
C ARG A 166 3.75 -12.89 -15.61
N ASN A 167 2.42 -12.84 -15.66
CA ASN A 167 1.67 -11.63 -15.38
C ASN A 167 1.85 -11.26 -13.90
N ILE A 168 2.49 -10.14 -13.62
CA ILE A 168 2.65 -9.67 -12.27
C ILE A 168 1.49 -8.75 -11.93
N TYR A 169 0.67 -9.19 -10.98
CA TYR A 169 -0.47 -8.44 -10.51
C TYR A 169 -0.02 -7.35 -9.53
N ASN A 170 -0.70 -6.22 -9.62
CA ASN A 170 -0.66 -5.17 -8.62
C ASN A 170 -2.03 -5.02 -7.94
N LEU A 171 -2.13 -4.13 -6.96
CA LEU A 171 -3.39 -3.82 -6.28
C LEU A 171 -4.51 -3.47 -7.27
N GLY A 172 -4.24 -2.60 -8.25
CA GLY A 172 -5.23 -2.15 -9.23
C GLY A 172 -5.77 -3.26 -10.12
N ARG A 173 -4.93 -4.24 -10.48
CA ARG A 173 -5.36 -5.43 -11.22
C ARG A 173 -6.29 -6.30 -10.37
N HIS A 174 -5.94 -6.55 -9.11
CA HIS A 174 -6.81 -7.28 -8.17
C HIS A 174 -8.15 -6.56 -7.99
N LEU A 175 -8.13 -5.23 -7.80
CA LEU A 175 -9.34 -4.43 -7.66
C LEU A 175 -10.20 -4.50 -8.93
N LYS A 176 -9.58 -4.38 -10.11
CA LYS A 176 -10.31 -4.45 -11.38
C LYS A 176 -10.97 -5.80 -11.62
N GLU A 177 -10.30 -6.88 -11.31
CA GLU A 177 -10.86 -8.23 -11.47
C GLU A 177 -12.00 -8.53 -10.49
N ASN A 178 -11.92 -8.00 -9.27
CA ASN A 178 -12.93 -8.27 -8.24
C ASN A 178 -14.12 -7.30 -8.30
N TYR A 179 -13.88 -6.01 -8.58
CA TYR A 179 -14.91 -4.97 -8.55
C TYR A 179 -15.33 -4.50 -9.95
N GLN A 180 -14.67 -4.94 -11.00
CA GLN A 180 -15.03 -4.67 -12.40
C GLN A 180 -15.34 -3.19 -12.68
N ASN A 181 -16.60 -2.85 -12.95
CA ASN A 181 -17.03 -1.48 -13.27
C ASN A 181 -17.16 -0.59 -12.01
N ASP A 182 -17.16 -1.17 -10.83
CA ASP A 182 -17.17 -0.44 -9.57
C ASP A 182 -15.76 0.02 -9.15
N TYR A 183 -14.72 -0.42 -9.85
CA TYR A 183 -13.36 0.10 -9.67
C TYR A 183 -13.04 1.17 -10.71
N TYR A 184 -12.78 2.37 -10.22
CA TYR A 184 -12.35 3.51 -11.01
C TYR A 184 -10.98 3.98 -10.57
N SER A 185 -10.01 4.07 -11.49
CA SER A 185 -8.64 4.53 -11.20
C SER A 185 -8.36 5.89 -11.83
N VAL A 186 -7.77 6.79 -11.05
CA VAL A 186 -7.30 8.10 -11.51
C VAL A 186 -5.79 8.11 -11.44
N GLY A 187 -5.13 8.09 -12.59
CA GLY A 187 -3.69 8.23 -12.69
C GLY A 187 -3.28 9.70 -12.76
N PHE A 188 -2.10 10.01 -12.25
CA PHE A 188 -1.53 11.34 -12.29
C PHE A 188 -0.28 11.35 -13.16
N ASP A 189 -0.12 12.41 -13.92
CA ASP A 189 1.10 12.71 -14.66
C ASP A 189 1.37 14.21 -14.60
N PHE A 190 2.59 14.65 -14.91
CA PHE A 190 2.90 16.06 -15.00
C PHE A 190 4.05 16.32 -15.99
N GLY A 191 3.98 17.45 -16.68
CA GLY A 191 5.00 17.86 -17.64
C GLY A 191 6.10 18.70 -17.02
N THR A 192 5.74 19.68 -16.19
CA THR A 192 6.66 20.59 -15.53
C THR A 192 6.28 20.79 -14.08
N GLY A 193 7.23 21.17 -13.25
CA GLY A 193 6.96 21.44 -11.84
C GLY A 193 8.15 21.16 -10.93
N THR A 194 7.91 21.18 -9.65
CA THR A 194 8.91 20.91 -8.62
C THR A 194 8.52 19.67 -7.84
N LEU A 195 9.42 18.71 -7.74
CA LEU A 195 9.21 17.49 -6.97
C LEU A 195 10.18 17.40 -5.80
N GLY A 196 9.68 16.95 -4.64
CA GLY A 196 10.51 16.57 -3.50
C GLY A 196 10.63 15.06 -3.46
N GLY A 197 11.84 14.54 -3.38
CA GLY A 197 12.07 13.10 -3.38
C GLY A 197 13.53 12.73 -3.23
N TYR A 198 13.79 11.42 -3.21
CA TYR A 198 15.12 10.87 -3.33
C TYR A 198 15.61 11.09 -4.76
N ILE A 199 16.64 11.93 -4.90
CA ILE A 199 17.21 12.27 -6.20
C ILE A 199 18.54 11.54 -6.33
N PHE A 200 18.66 10.70 -7.36
CA PHE A 200 19.90 10.05 -7.74
C PHE A 200 20.76 11.02 -8.54
N THR A 201 21.98 11.24 -8.10
CA THR A 201 22.99 11.97 -8.86
C THR A 201 24.14 11.04 -9.17
N GLU A 202 24.71 11.16 -10.37
CA GLU A 202 25.94 10.46 -10.72
C GLU A 202 27.02 10.81 -9.71
N ASN A 203 27.65 9.83 -9.10
CA ASN A 203 28.74 9.97 -8.13
C ASN A 203 28.40 10.51 -6.73
N LYS A 204 27.13 10.60 -6.33
CA LYS A 204 26.78 10.99 -4.95
C LYS A 204 25.75 10.03 -4.33
N SER A 205 25.80 9.93 -3.02
CA SER A 205 24.76 9.26 -2.25
C SER A 205 23.39 9.89 -2.55
N ASN A 206 22.38 9.04 -2.69
CA ASN A 206 21.00 9.50 -2.84
C ASN A 206 20.62 10.35 -1.65
N GLU A 207 20.08 11.51 -1.91
CA GLU A 207 19.61 12.42 -0.87
C GLU A 207 18.18 12.88 -1.14
N TRP A 208 17.45 13.14 -0.08
CA TRP A 208 16.13 13.74 -0.17
C TRP A 208 16.26 15.23 -0.47
N LYS A 209 15.84 15.66 -1.65
CA LYS A 209 15.90 17.06 -2.06
C LYS A 209 14.80 17.43 -3.04
N THR A 210 14.72 18.71 -3.29
CA THR A 210 13.83 19.28 -4.31
C THR A 210 14.53 19.28 -5.67
N TYR A 211 13.79 18.81 -6.69
CA TYR A 211 14.20 18.85 -8.09
C TYR A 211 13.19 19.60 -8.93
N LYS A 212 13.64 20.53 -9.76
CA LYS A 212 12.81 21.29 -10.69
C LYS A 212 12.86 20.65 -12.06
N LEU A 213 11.70 20.35 -12.61
CA LEU A 213 11.51 19.87 -13.97
C LEU A 213 10.99 21.03 -14.82
N ASP A 214 11.87 21.66 -15.61
CA ASP A 214 11.54 22.85 -16.39
C ASP A 214 10.87 22.54 -17.73
N LYS A 215 10.98 21.31 -18.20
CA LYS A 215 10.34 20.81 -19.44
C LYS A 215 9.97 19.36 -19.32
N PRO A 216 8.91 18.91 -20.01
CA PRO A 216 8.56 17.50 -20.06
C PRO A 216 9.69 16.65 -20.64
N PHE A 217 9.76 15.39 -20.21
CA PHE A 217 10.64 14.42 -20.87
C PHE A 217 10.16 14.15 -22.29
N SER A 218 11.09 14.09 -23.23
CA SER A 218 10.76 13.78 -24.62
C SER A 218 10.23 12.36 -24.78
N LYS A 219 9.37 12.16 -25.77
CA LYS A 219 8.74 10.88 -26.10
C LYS A 219 7.85 10.30 -24.98
N THR A 220 7.30 11.16 -24.15
CA THR A 220 6.32 10.80 -23.11
C THR A 220 4.93 11.35 -23.44
N TYR A 221 3.89 10.86 -22.79
CA TYR A 221 2.56 11.48 -22.87
C TYR A 221 2.62 12.93 -22.34
N ALA A 222 3.37 13.16 -21.28
CA ALA A 222 3.53 14.47 -20.67
C ALA A 222 4.04 15.52 -21.65
N GLU A 223 4.93 15.17 -22.60
CA GLU A 223 5.44 16.10 -23.63
C GLU A 223 4.31 16.69 -24.48
N THR A 224 3.37 15.84 -24.93
CA THR A 224 2.23 16.31 -25.71
C THR A 224 1.16 16.97 -24.84
N LEU A 225 0.85 16.38 -23.70
CA LEU A 225 -0.21 16.86 -22.81
C LEU A 225 0.14 18.20 -22.15
N ASN A 226 1.44 18.50 -21.95
CA ASN A 226 1.90 19.79 -21.42
C ASN A 226 1.66 20.98 -22.40
N GLN A 227 1.19 20.70 -23.62
CA GLN A 227 0.81 21.75 -24.59
C GLN A 227 -0.64 22.19 -24.39
N ALA A 228 -1.38 21.59 -23.46
CA ALA A 228 -2.73 22.02 -23.12
C ALA A 228 -2.74 23.45 -22.60
N LYS A 229 -3.84 24.16 -22.82
CA LYS A 229 -4.00 25.56 -22.41
C LYS A 229 -4.08 25.69 -20.89
N ASP A 230 -4.65 24.71 -20.22
CA ASP A 230 -4.86 24.71 -18.78
C ASP A 230 -3.68 24.06 -18.06
N ASP A 231 -3.22 24.63 -16.96
CA ASP A 231 -2.12 24.12 -16.15
C ASP A 231 -2.46 22.80 -15.45
N VAL A 232 -3.74 22.62 -15.10
CA VAL A 232 -4.27 21.41 -14.46
C VAL A 232 -5.58 21.01 -15.11
N TYR A 233 -5.69 19.81 -15.58
CA TYR A 233 -6.89 19.30 -16.22
C TYR A 233 -7.07 17.80 -16.01
N PHE A 234 -8.27 17.32 -16.25
CA PHE A 234 -8.66 15.92 -16.16
C PHE A 234 -9.02 15.39 -17.54
N ILE A 235 -8.56 14.21 -17.87
CA ILE A 235 -8.91 13.49 -19.09
C ILE A 235 -9.77 12.29 -18.73
N ASP A 236 -11.04 12.32 -19.08
CA ASP A 236 -11.89 11.13 -19.03
C ASP A 236 -11.55 10.20 -20.22
N MET A 237 -10.86 9.11 -19.91
CA MET A 237 -10.42 8.13 -20.90
C MET A 237 -11.58 7.44 -21.63
N SER A 238 -12.76 7.33 -21.01
CA SER A 238 -13.94 6.72 -21.64
C SER A 238 -14.49 7.59 -22.78
N ILE A 239 -14.33 8.90 -22.66
CA ILE A 239 -14.69 9.88 -23.67
C ILE A 239 -13.55 10.08 -24.67
N ALA A 240 -12.34 10.30 -24.17
CA ALA A 240 -11.16 10.59 -24.98
C ALA A 240 -10.82 9.46 -25.98
N LEU A 241 -10.99 8.21 -25.58
CA LEU A 241 -10.78 7.04 -26.49
C LEU A 241 -11.82 6.89 -27.60
N LYS A 242 -12.90 7.66 -27.59
CA LYS A 242 -13.92 7.75 -28.66
C LYS A 242 -13.74 8.99 -29.53
N SER A 243 -12.79 9.84 -29.22
CA SER A 243 -12.54 11.11 -29.87
C SER A 243 -11.37 11.05 -30.88
N LYS A 244 -11.08 12.17 -31.53
CA LYS A 244 -9.95 12.31 -32.48
C LYS A 244 -8.58 12.04 -31.85
N VAL A 245 -8.44 12.17 -30.54
CA VAL A 245 -7.16 11.91 -29.83
C VAL A 245 -6.97 10.43 -29.48
N ALA A 246 -7.92 9.57 -29.81
CA ALA A 246 -7.88 8.14 -29.49
C ALA A 246 -6.62 7.44 -30.03
N SER A 247 -6.18 7.80 -31.26
CA SER A 247 -4.99 7.22 -31.89
C SER A 247 -3.71 7.55 -31.11
N PHE A 248 -3.62 8.76 -30.60
CA PHE A 248 -2.52 9.18 -29.73
C PHE A 248 -2.54 8.45 -28.38
N LEU A 249 -3.69 8.41 -27.69
CA LEU A 249 -3.83 7.78 -26.39
C LEU A 249 -3.68 6.25 -26.42
N LYS A 250 -3.92 5.60 -27.55
CA LYS A 250 -3.69 4.14 -27.75
C LYS A 250 -2.25 3.80 -28.08
N LYS A 251 -1.44 4.76 -28.47
CA LYS A 251 -0.03 4.53 -28.80
C LYS A 251 0.73 4.20 -27.53
N LYS A 252 1.52 3.13 -27.56
CA LYS A 252 2.49 2.86 -26.49
C LYS A 252 3.51 3.99 -26.45
N THR A 253 3.61 4.63 -25.31
CA THR A 253 4.60 5.66 -25.08
C THR A 253 5.08 5.58 -23.64
N ASN A 254 6.16 6.26 -23.37
CA ASN A 254 6.82 6.20 -22.10
C ASN A 254 6.13 7.12 -21.08
N GLN A 255 6.20 6.78 -19.82
CA GLN A 255 5.75 7.61 -18.70
C GLN A 255 6.88 7.72 -17.66
N ILE A 256 7.00 8.88 -17.04
CA ILE A 256 7.97 9.06 -15.96
C ILE A 256 7.45 8.35 -14.71
N ILE A 257 8.31 7.53 -14.11
CA ILE A 257 8.05 6.95 -12.80
C ILE A 257 8.77 7.80 -11.76
N LEU A 258 7.99 8.50 -10.94
CA LEU A 258 8.48 9.38 -9.86
C LEU A 258 8.25 8.74 -8.50
N GLY A 259 8.73 7.56 -8.30
CA GLY A 259 8.49 6.84 -7.06
C GLY A 259 9.49 5.71 -6.84
N GLY A 260 9.20 4.85 -5.86
CA GLY A 260 10.04 3.72 -5.53
C GLY A 260 11.42 4.15 -5.00
N PRO A 261 12.51 3.65 -5.57
CA PRO A 261 13.85 3.90 -5.06
C PRO A 261 14.34 5.34 -5.24
N GLY A 262 13.62 6.18 -5.99
CA GLY A 262 13.98 7.57 -6.23
C GLY A 262 13.94 7.98 -7.70
N TYR A 263 14.28 9.24 -7.97
CA TYR A 263 14.30 9.83 -9.30
C TYR A 263 15.72 10.10 -9.78
N ASN A 264 16.04 9.67 -10.98
CA ASN A 264 17.33 9.96 -11.62
C ASN A 264 17.12 10.91 -12.81
N PRO A 265 17.52 12.20 -12.69
CA PRO A 265 17.32 13.16 -13.77
C PRO A 265 18.14 12.87 -15.03
N ASN A 266 19.21 12.07 -14.93
CA ASN A 266 20.07 11.71 -16.05
C ASN A 266 19.66 10.40 -16.74
N ARG A 267 18.76 9.65 -16.15
CA ARG A 267 18.13 8.48 -16.77
C ARG A 267 16.74 8.85 -17.19
N ASN A 268 16.50 8.91 -18.49
CA ASN A 268 15.15 8.82 -19.06
C ASN A 268 14.65 7.37 -18.82
N ASN A 269 14.41 7.03 -17.57
CA ASN A 269 13.88 5.71 -17.20
C ASN A 269 12.41 5.67 -17.60
N LEU A 270 12.25 5.08 -18.66
CA LEU A 270 11.01 4.86 -19.38
C LEU A 270 10.70 3.39 -19.35
#